data_eacd94841aae4f74ea1b90822de4a018
#
_entry.id   eacd94841aae4f74ea1b90822de4a018
#
_cell.length_a   1.000
_cell.length_b   1.000
_cell.length_c   1.000
_cell.angle_alpha   90.00
_cell.angle_beta   90.00
_cell.angle_gamma   90.00
#
_symmetry.space_group_name_H-M   'P 1'
#
loop_
_entity.id
_entity.type
_entity.pdbx_description
1 polymer ?
#
loop_
_entity_poly.entity_id
_entity_poly.type
_entity_poly.pdbx_seq_one_letter_code
_entity_poly.pdbx_strand_id
1 'polypeptide(L)'
;MERKVSLDFLTDSWFVADYHFGDAGINKTFHRPFKDVKEARDVMIKNTLSVIPKGNHLFFLGDFGSDLSPLKVLLEHCHVHFILGNHDLLATIQCYTDNLYSKYGRELYSFEYSRYPIMVGDLWLSHEPILVMQPECPYLNIHGHIHNDIYGKDVNWLNGRRRFNVSVEAIDYKPISYCEIGSRIDYHM
;
A
#
# COMPACT_ATOMS: atom_id res chain seq x y z
N MET A 1 7.42 -13.47 -20.06
CA MET A 1 6.25 -13.00 -20.82
C MET A 1 5.72 -11.79 -20.05
N GLU A 2 6.13 -10.59 -20.43
CA GLU A 2 5.67 -9.35 -19.80
C GLU A 2 4.17 -9.21 -20.12
N ARG A 3 3.31 -9.28 -19.09
CA ARG A 3 1.94 -8.81 -19.22
C ARG A 3 2.02 -7.30 -19.42
N LYS A 4 1.73 -6.79 -20.62
CA LYS A 4 1.44 -5.37 -20.80
C LYS A 4 0.24 -5.05 -19.90
N VAL A 5 0.52 -4.39 -18.78
CA VAL A 5 -0.52 -3.84 -17.92
C VAL A 5 -1.21 -2.73 -18.72
N SER A 6 -2.53 -2.78 -18.82
CA SER A 6 -3.26 -1.72 -19.52
C SER A 6 -3.18 -0.43 -18.70
N LEU A 7 -3.17 0.72 -19.37
CA LEU A 7 -3.24 2.02 -18.70
C LEU A 7 -4.48 2.12 -17.81
N ASP A 8 -5.59 1.55 -18.26
CA ASP A 8 -6.86 1.50 -17.51
C ASP A 8 -6.69 0.81 -16.14
N PHE A 9 -5.91 -0.29 -16.09
CA PHE A 9 -5.63 -0.97 -14.83
C PHE A 9 -4.88 -0.06 -13.83
N LEU A 10 -3.90 0.72 -14.30
CA LEU A 10 -3.15 1.64 -13.44
C LEU A 10 -4.01 2.82 -13.00
N THR A 11 -4.86 3.37 -13.87
CA THR A 11 -5.77 4.48 -13.50
C THR A 11 -6.79 4.07 -12.45
N ASP A 12 -7.14 2.78 -12.39
CA ASP A 12 -8.03 2.18 -11.39
C ASP A 12 -7.27 1.62 -10.16
N SER A 13 -6.03 2.08 -9.94
CA SER A 13 -5.17 1.60 -8.85
C SER A 13 -4.85 2.67 -7.82
N TRP A 14 -4.88 2.26 -6.54
CA TRP A 14 -4.51 3.02 -5.35
C TRP A 14 -3.39 2.33 -4.59
N PHE A 15 -2.61 3.11 -3.85
CA PHE A 15 -1.40 2.62 -3.16
C PHE A 15 -1.40 3.10 -1.71
N VAL A 16 -0.99 2.22 -0.80
CA VAL A 16 -0.83 2.50 0.64
C VAL A 16 0.08 1.48 1.29
N ALA A 17 0.71 1.85 2.40
CA ALA A 17 1.51 0.97 3.24
C ALA A 17 1.40 1.34 4.73
N ASP A 18 1.89 0.46 5.60
CA ASP A 18 2.20 0.73 7.01
C ASP A 18 0.98 1.08 7.87
N TYR A 19 -0.13 0.38 7.69
CA TYR A 19 -1.29 0.57 8.57
C TYR A 19 -0.99 0.18 10.01
N HIS A 20 -0.26 -0.94 10.23
CA HIS A 20 0.06 -1.48 11.55
C HIS A 20 -1.17 -1.66 12.45
N PHE A 21 -2.27 -2.17 11.90
CA PHE A 21 -3.47 -2.43 12.68
C PHE A 21 -3.20 -3.35 13.87
N GLY A 22 -3.61 -2.92 15.05
CA GLY A 22 -3.41 -3.64 16.30
C GLY A 22 -2.11 -3.31 17.04
N ASP A 23 -1.22 -2.48 16.49
CA ASP A 23 0.00 -2.03 17.17
C ASP A 23 -0.26 -0.72 17.93
N ALA A 24 -0.31 -0.82 19.28
CA ALA A 24 -0.49 0.35 20.13
C ALA A 24 0.74 1.26 20.20
N GLY A 25 1.93 0.74 19.87
CA GLY A 25 3.18 1.50 19.90
C GLY A 25 3.32 2.46 18.73
N ILE A 26 2.80 2.07 17.55
CA ILE A 26 3.01 2.80 16.30
C ILE A 26 2.48 4.23 16.35
N ASN A 27 1.30 4.45 16.95
CA ASN A 27 0.70 5.78 17.07
C ASN A 27 1.62 6.74 17.84
N LYS A 28 2.27 6.25 18.88
CA LYS A 28 3.21 7.04 19.69
C LYS A 28 4.53 7.25 18.96
N THR A 29 5.08 6.22 18.34
CA THR A 29 6.39 6.26 17.67
C THR A 29 6.39 7.26 16.51
N PHE A 30 5.35 7.29 15.70
CA PHE A 30 5.24 8.18 14.53
C PHE A 30 4.29 9.36 14.74
N HIS A 31 3.93 9.64 16.00
CA HIS A 31 3.06 10.77 16.36
C HIS A 31 1.74 10.81 15.57
N ARG A 32 1.13 9.64 15.35
CA ARG A 32 -0.16 9.55 14.65
C ARG A 32 -1.25 10.29 15.44
N PRO A 33 -2.17 11.00 14.75
CA PRO A 33 -3.18 11.83 15.41
C PRO A 33 -4.39 11.03 15.91
N PHE A 34 -4.17 9.81 16.41
CA PHE A 34 -5.22 8.92 16.89
C PHE A 34 -5.05 8.65 18.38
N LYS A 35 -6.15 8.66 19.12
CA LYS A 35 -6.13 8.39 20.57
C LYS A 35 -5.80 6.95 20.92
N ASP A 36 -6.19 6.00 20.06
CA ASP A 36 -5.97 4.57 20.24
C ASP A 36 -5.96 3.80 18.90
N VAL A 37 -5.63 2.51 18.96
CA VAL A 37 -5.56 1.64 17.78
C VAL A 37 -6.90 1.43 17.10
N LYS A 38 -7.99 1.51 17.84
CA LYS A 38 -9.34 1.35 17.30
C LYS A 38 -9.71 2.56 16.44
N GLU A 39 -9.49 3.77 16.96
CA GLU A 39 -9.72 4.99 16.18
C GLU A 39 -8.84 5.04 14.93
N ALA A 40 -7.54 4.72 15.07
CA ALA A 40 -6.61 4.63 13.94
C ALA A 40 -7.16 3.71 12.83
N ARG A 41 -7.56 2.49 13.21
CA ARG A 41 -8.15 1.51 12.29
C ARG A 41 -9.43 2.05 11.63
N ASP A 42 -10.37 2.52 12.44
CA ASP A 42 -11.69 2.94 11.95
C ASP A 42 -11.57 4.16 11.00
N VAL A 43 -10.67 5.10 11.28
CA VAL A 43 -10.40 6.26 10.41
C VAL A 43 -9.70 5.83 9.13
N MET A 44 -8.63 5.03 9.19
CA MET A 44 -7.89 4.60 8.01
C MET A 44 -8.75 3.75 7.07
N ILE A 45 -9.58 2.83 7.60
CA ILE A 45 -10.52 2.06 6.77
C ILE A 45 -11.57 2.98 6.14
N LYS A 46 -12.19 3.89 6.92
CA LYS A 46 -13.13 4.87 6.37
C LYS A 46 -12.52 5.69 5.25
N ASN A 47 -11.29 6.16 5.43
CA ASN A 47 -10.56 6.93 4.42
C ASN A 47 -10.32 6.09 3.16
N THR A 48 -9.89 4.83 3.32
CA THR A 48 -9.68 3.90 2.21
C THR A 48 -10.94 3.71 1.37
N LEU A 49 -12.05 3.38 2.03
CA LEU A 49 -13.32 3.17 1.36
C LEU A 49 -13.89 4.43 0.71
N SER A 50 -13.50 5.63 1.20
CA SER A 50 -13.98 6.90 0.66
C SER A 50 -13.30 7.32 -0.63
N VAL A 51 -12.09 6.82 -0.91
CA VAL A 51 -11.30 7.23 -2.09
C VAL A 51 -11.23 6.17 -3.17
N ILE A 52 -11.31 4.89 -2.81
CA ILE A 52 -11.26 3.78 -3.77
C ILE A 52 -12.68 3.49 -4.26
N PRO A 53 -13.00 3.62 -5.55
CA PRO A 53 -14.27 3.15 -6.08
C PRO A 53 -14.41 1.63 -5.93
N LYS A 54 -15.64 1.18 -5.71
CA LYS A 54 -15.90 -0.26 -5.54
C LYS A 54 -15.50 -1.05 -6.79
N GLY A 55 -14.75 -2.14 -6.57
CA GLY A 55 -14.24 -2.99 -7.65
C GLY A 55 -12.90 -2.59 -8.22
N ASN A 56 -12.33 -1.47 -7.79
CA ASN A 56 -11.00 -1.04 -8.21
C ASN A 56 -9.87 -1.78 -7.44
N HIS A 57 -8.63 -1.42 -7.67
CA HIS A 57 -7.44 -2.12 -7.19
C HIS A 57 -6.72 -1.35 -6.09
N LEU A 58 -6.44 -2.02 -4.96
CA LEU A 58 -5.60 -1.52 -3.88
C LEU A 58 -4.28 -2.31 -3.86
N PHE A 59 -3.17 -1.62 -4.11
CA PHE A 59 -1.84 -2.12 -3.84
C PHE A 59 -1.45 -1.77 -2.41
N PHE A 60 -1.46 -2.79 -1.54
CA PHE A 60 -1.05 -2.68 -0.15
C PHE A 60 0.43 -3.08 -0.03
N LEU A 61 1.30 -2.11 0.24
CA LEU A 61 2.75 -2.30 0.18
C LEU A 61 3.36 -2.63 1.54
N GLY A 62 2.71 -3.53 2.29
CA GLY A 62 3.24 -4.16 3.50
C GLY A 62 2.92 -3.45 4.81
N ASP A 63 3.19 -4.20 5.89
CA ASP A 63 2.94 -3.81 7.27
C ASP A 63 1.47 -3.47 7.56
N PHE A 64 0.62 -4.45 7.25
CA PHE A 64 -0.81 -4.38 7.56
C PHE A 64 -1.07 -4.39 9.06
N GLY A 65 -0.31 -5.23 9.78
CA GLY A 65 -0.39 -5.37 11.22
C GLY A 65 -1.03 -6.68 11.72
N SER A 66 -1.16 -6.80 13.03
CA SER A 66 -1.65 -8.03 13.68
C SER A 66 -3.18 -8.18 13.69
N ASP A 67 -3.93 -7.07 13.61
CA ASP A 67 -5.39 -7.10 13.47
C ASP A 67 -5.75 -7.22 11.98
N LEU A 68 -6.07 -8.44 11.54
CA LEU A 68 -6.47 -8.72 10.16
C LEU A 68 -7.98 -8.50 9.91
N SER A 69 -8.76 -8.14 10.92
CA SER A 69 -10.23 -7.98 10.75
C SER A 69 -10.62 -6.98 9.66
N PRO A 70 -9.88 -5.87 9.41
CA PRO A 70 -10.21 -4.95 8.33
C PRO A 70 -10.04 -5.52 6.92
N LEU A 71 -9.24 -6.58 6.75
CA LEU A 71 -9.00 -7.17 5.43
C LEU A 71 -10.30 -7.67 4.79
N LYS A 72 -11.23 -8.21 5.59
CA LYS A 72 -12.56 -8.59 5.10
C LYS A 72 -13.29 -7.41 4.47
N VAL A 73 -13.30 -6.27 5.15
CA VAL A 73 -13.99 -5.04 4.69
C VAL A 73 -13.37 -4.54 3.38
N LEU A 74 -12.05 -4.60 3.26
CA LEU A 74 -11.35 -4.23 2.02
C LEU A 74 -11.72 -5.17 0.88
N LEU A 75 -11.74 -6.49 1.11
CA LEU A 75 -12.09 -7.49 0.11
C LEU A 75 -13.57 -7.48 -0.30
N GLU A 76 -14.46 -6.94 0.53
CA GLU A 76 -15.86 -6.68 0.15
C GLU A 76 -15.99 -5.42 -0.74
N HIS A 77 -14.92 -4.62 -0.85
CA HIS A 77 -14.93 -3.34 -1.55
C HIS A 77 -14.06 -3.32 -2.81
N CYS A 78 -12.85 -3.89 -2.78
CA CYS A 78 -11.88 -3.79 -3.87
C CYS A 78 -11.00 -5.04 -3.99
N HIS A 79 -10.31 -5.16 -5.13
CA HIS A 79 -9.24 -6.13 -5.33
C HIS A 79 -8.00 -5.71 -4.53
N VAL A 80 -7.39 -6.63 -3.77
CA VAL A 80 -6.22 -6.34 -2.95
C VAL A 80 -4.99 -7.07 -3.49
N HIS A 81 -3.98 -6.30 -3.87
CA HIS A 81 -2.65 -6.77 -4.24
C HIS A 81 -1.68 -6.46 -3.09
N PHE A 82 -1.28 -7.50 -2.38
CA PHE A 82 -0.55 -7.37 -1.12
C PHE A 82 0.93 -7.69 -1.32
N ILE A 83 1.82 -6.77 -1.00
CA ILE A 83 3.26 -7.03 -0.85
C ILE A 83 3.55 -7.15 0.64
N LEU A 84 4.22 -8.23 1.08
CA LEU A 84 4.50 -8.41 2.49
C LEU A 84 5.55 -7.40 2.96
N GLY A 85 5.29 -6.79 4.11
CA GLY A 85 6.24 -6.01 4.87
C GLY A 85 7.00 -6.87 5.89
N ASN A 86 7.92 -6.26 6.61
CA ASN A 86 8.76 -6.95 7.59
C ASN A 86 8.00 -7.33 8.88
N HIS A 87 6.86 -6.70 9.15
CA HIS A 87 5.97 -7.06 10.28
C HIS A 87 4.85 -8.03 9.89
N ASP A 88 4.72 -8.40 8.61
CA ASP A 88 3.66 -9.28 8.15
C ASP A 88 4.05 -10.76 8.26
N LEU A 89 3.20 -11.56 8.88
CA LEU A 89 3.37 -13.01 8.96
C LEU A 89 2.53 -13.70 7.88
N LEU A 90 3.17 -14.13 6.79
CA LEU A 90 2.49 -14.74 5.65
C LEU A 90 1.55 -15.87 6.06
N ALA A 91 1.98 -16.80 6.91
CA ALA A 91 1.14 -17.93 7.32
C ALA A 91 -0.15 -17.47 8.01
N THR A 92 -0.09 -16.38 8.78
CA THR A 92 -1.26 -15.81 9.45
C THR A 92 -2.21 -15.17 8.43
N ILE A 93 -1.66 -14.40 7.48
CA ILE A 93 -2.45 -13.76 6.40
C ILE A 93 -3.11 -14.82 5.53
N GLN A 94 -2.38 -15.85 5.10
CA GLN A 94 -2.92 -16.95 4.30
C GLN A 94 -4.05 -17.68 5.04
N CYS A 95 -3.81 -18.09 6.28
CA CYS A 95 -4.83 -18.78 7.07
C CYS A 95 -6.11 -17.92 7.22
N TYR A 96 -5.94 -16.61 7.44
CA TYR A 96 -7.06 -15.69 7.57
C TYR A 96 -7.84 -15.54 6.25
N THR A 97 -7.15 -15.33 5.13
CA THR A 97 -7.78 -15.17 3.82
C THR A 97 -8.43 -16.46 3.33
N ASP A 98 -7.81 -17.62 3.52
CA ASP A 98 -8.41 -18.91 3.18
C ASP A 98 -9.73 -19.13 3.93
N ASN A 99 -9.78 -18.78 5.21
CA ASN A 99 -11.02 -18.84 6.00
C ASN A 99 -12.08 -17.86 5.48
N LEU A 100 -11.69 -16.64 5.09
CA LEU A 100 -12.61 -15.67 4.51
C LEU A 100 -13.21 -16.20 3.19
N TYR A 101 -12.36 -16.68 2.27
CA TYR A 101 -12.82 -17.19 0.98
C TYR A 101 -13.64 -18.48 1.12
N SER A 102 -13.31 -19.35 2.07
CA SER A 102 -14.12 -20.52 2.37
C SER A 102 -15.55 -20.15 2.79
N LYS A 103 -15.70 -19.06 3.55
CA LYS A 103 -16.98 -18.63 4.10
C LYS A 103 -17.74 -17.65 3.20
N TYR A 104 -17.05 -16.74 2.54
CA TYR A 104 -17.62 -15.58 1.85
C TYR A 104 -17.15 -15.42 0.40
N GLY A 105 -16.45 -16.40 -0.18
CA GLY A 105 -15.70 -16.24 -1.43
C GLY A 105 -16.46 -15.69 -2.62
N ARG A 106 -17.80 -15.86 -2.68
CA ARG A 106 -18.64 -15.30 -3.74
C ARG A 106 -18.92 -13.80 -3.58
N GLU A 107 -18.65 -13.25 -2.41
CA GLU A 107 -18.95 -11.86 -2.03
C GLU A 107 -17.67 -11.02 -1.99
N LEU A 108 -16.49 -11.66 -2.15
CA LEU A 108 -15.20 -11.02 -2.02
C LEU A 108 -14.53 -10.80 -3.37
N TYR A 109 -13.86 -9.66 -3.51
CA TYR A 109 -12.92 -9.40 -4.59
C TYR A 109 -11.63 -10.21 -4.42
N SER A 110 -10.75 -10.22 -5.43
CA SER A 110 -9.53 -11.03 -5.39
C SER A 110 -8.52 -10.51 -4.37
N PHE A 111 -7.81 -11.46 -3.75
CA PHE A 111 -6.63 -11.23 -2.94
C PHE A 111 -5.44 -11.93 -3.58
N GLU A 112 -4.41 -11.15 -3.90
CA GLU A 112 -3.13 -11.65 -4.41
C GLU A 112 -2.02 -11.15 -3.50
N TYR A 113 -0.97 -11.94 -3.28
CA TYR A 113 0.16 -11.49 -2.47
C TYR A 113 1.51 -11.83 -3.11
N SER A 114 2.53 -11.06 -2.77
CA SER A 114 3.93 -11.29 -3.12
C SER A 114 4.84 -11.08 -1.90
N ARG A 115 5.87 -11.91 -1.80
CA ARG A 115 6.98 -11.73 -0.83
C ARG A 115 8.08 -10.83 -1.36
N TYR A 116 8.03 -10.52 -2.63
CA TYR A 116 9.09 -9.81 -3.35
C TYR A 116 8.53 -8.57 -4.02
N PRO A 117 9.40 -7.58 -4.31
CA PRO A 117 9.02 -6.47 -5.16
C PRO A 117 8.42 -6.97 -6.48
N ILE A 118 7.41 -6.25 -6.97
CA ILE A 118 6.75 -6.56 -8.24
C ILE A 118 6.84 -5.36 -9.18
N MET A 119 6.81 -5.65 -10.48
CA MET A 119 6.73 -4.63 -11.52
C MET A 119 5.33 -4.58 -12.11
N VAL A 120 4.77 -3.38 -12.20
CA VAL A 120 3.46 -3.11 -12.78
C VAL A 120 3.60 -1.92 -13.72
N GLY A 121 3.67 -2.17 -15.02
CA GLY A 121 4.03 -1.11 -15.99
C GLY A 121 5.40 -0.51 -15.67
N ASP A 122 5.44 0.81 -15.53
CA ASP A 122 6.67 1.56 -15.20
C ASP A 122 6.86 1.74 -13.68
N LEU A 123 6.07 1.04 -12.87
CA LEU A 123 6.15 1.09 -11.42
C LEU A 123 6.93 -0.12 -10.89
N TRP A 124 7.81 0.14 -9.93
CA TRP A 124 8.43 -0.89 -9.12
C TRP A 124 7.88 -0.80 -7.70
N LEU A 125 7.03 -1.76 -7.33
CA LEU A 125 6.33 -1.78 -6.06
C LEU A 125 7.06 -2.65 -5.05
N SER A 126 7.33 -2.11 -3.87
CA SER A 126 8.04 -2.81 -2.79
C SER A 126 7.58 -2.31 -1.42
N HIS A 127 7.79 -3.10 -0.36
CA HIS A 127 7.63 -2.56 0.99
C HIS A 127 8.77 -1.61 1.33
N GLU A 128 10.01 -2.09 1.30
CA GLU A 128 11.19 -1.27 1.53
C GLU A 128 11.59 -0.47 0.27
N PRO A 129 12.14 0.75 0.42
CA PRO A 129 12.66 1.51 -0.71
C PRO A 129 13.83 0.79 -1.38
N ILE A 130 13.80 0.67 -2.70
CA ILE A 130 14.89 0.05 -3.47
C ILE A 130 16.08 1.01 -3.54
N LEU A 131 17.14 0.69 -2.82
CA LEU A 131 18.31 1.57 -2.67
C LEU A 131 19.26 1.52 -3.88
N VAL A 132 19.38 0.35 -4.53
CA VAL A 132 20.28 0.14 -5.65
C VAL A 132 19.47 -0.12 -6.91
N MET A 133 19.37 0.88 -7.76
CA MET A 133 18.80 0.79 -9.09
C MET A 133 19.87 1.23 -10.10
N GLN A 134 19.86 0.71 -11.31
CA GLN A 134 20.78 1.20 -12.34
C GLN A 134 20.44 2.65 -12.73
N PRO A 135 21.44 3.48 -13.13
CA PRO A 135 21.22 4.88 -13.47
C PRO A 135 20.17 5.10 -14.56
N GLU A 136 20.09 4.19 -15.52
CA GLU A 136 19.17 4.26 -16.67
C GLU A 136 17.80 3.63 -16.38
N CYS A 137 17.54 3.20 -15.12
CA CYS A 137 16.27 2.59 -14.74
C CYS A 137 15.15 3.63 -14.83
N PRO A 138 14.19 3.48 -15.76
CA PRO A 138 13.14 4.46 -15.97
C PRO A 138 12.02 4.38 -14.93
N TYR A 139 12.06 3.35 -14.07
CA TYR A 139 10.98 3.01 -13.19
C TYR A 139 10.87 3.94 -11.98
N LEU A 140 9.63 4.19 -11.56
CA LEU A 140 9.30 4.80 -10.29
C LEU A 140 9.16 3.71 -9.23
N ASN A 141 9.94 3.79 -8.15
CA ASN A 141 9.72 2.92 -7.00
C ASN A 141 8.67 3.52 -6.07
N ILE A 142 7.52 2.85 -5.94
CA ILE A 142 6.52 3.14 -4.92
C ILE A 142 6.75 2.20 -3.75
N HIS A 143 6.86 2.73 -2.54
CA HIS A 143 7.23 1.96 -1.36
C HIS A 143 6.61 2.49 -0.06
N GLY A 144 6.68 1.71 1.01
CA GLY A 144 6.36 2.05 2.39
C GLY A 144 7.59 2.09 3.29
N HIS A 145 7.45 1.50 4.48
CA HIS A 145 8.48 1.18 5.46
C HIS A 145 9.10 2.36 6.21
N ILE A 146 9.39 3.46 5.55
CA ILE A 146 10.12 4.59 6.16
C ILE A 146 9.21 5.60 6.88
N HIS A 147 7.90 5.35 6.88
CA HIS A 147 6.90 6.20 7.54
C HIS A 147 7.07 7.69 7.19
N ASN A 148 7.19 8.56 8.21
CA ASN A 148 7.42 10.00 8.06
C ASN A 148 8.90 10.39 8.23
N ASP A 149 9.83 9.49 7.92
CA ASP A 149 11.27 9.74 8.04
C ASP A 149 11.74 10.93 7.18
N ILE A 150 12.95 11.40 7.46
CA ILE A 150 13.61 12.60 6.91
C ILE A 150 13.65 12.67 5.37
N TYR A 151 13.38 11.58 4.69
CA TYR A 151 13.33 11.50 3.22
C TYR A 151 12.08 12.14 2.60
N GLY A 152 11.21 12.71 3.42
CA GLY A 152 10.08 13.52 2.99
C GLY A 152 8.82 12.74 2.63
N LYS A 153 7.71 13.50 2.54
CA LYS A 153 6.39 12.95 2.22
C LYS A 153 6.22 12.62 0.74
N ASP A 154 6.92 13.34 -0.12
CA ASP A 154 6.77 13.28 -1.57
C ASP A 154 7.92 12.53 -2.26
N VAL A 155 8.13 12.82 -3.54
CA VAL A 155 9.15 12.16 -4.36
C VAL A 155 10.54 12.38 -3.78
N ASN A 156 11.21 11.28 -3.48
CA ASN A 156 12.59 11.29 -3.04
C ASN A 156 13.53 10.93 -4.20
N TRP A 157 14.50 11.80 -4.45
CA TRP A 157 15.56 11.60 -5.42
C TRP A 157 16.83 11.15 -4.74
N LEU A 158 17.13 9.85 -4.78
CA LEU A 158 18.42 9.34 -4.35
C LEU A 158 19.23 8.90 -5.57
N ASN A 159 20.38 9.54 -5.82
CA ASN A 159 21.25 9.25 -6.96
C ASN A 159 20.52 9.32 -8.32
N GLY A 160 19.67 10.34 -8.52
CA GLY A 160 18.90 10.53 -9.76
C GLY A 160 17.71 9.59 -9.97
N ARG A 161 17.28 8.88 -8.94
CA ARG A 161 16.21 7.87 -9.01
C ARG A 161 14.97 8.32 -8.28
N ARG A 162 13.81 8.05 -8.89
CA ARG A 162 12.52 8.44 -8.35
C ARG A 162 11.99 7.39 -7.38
N ARG A 163 11.59 7.85 -6.18
CA ARG A 163 10.87 7.06 -5.20
C ARG A 163 9.68 7.84 -4.68
N PHE A 164 8.61 7.13 -4.39
CA PHE A 164 7.42 7.71 -3.80
C PHE A 164 7.00 6.90 -2.57
N ASN A 165 6.99 7.57 -1.42
CA ASN A 165 6.60 6.95 -0.15
C ASN A 165 5.08 6.99 0.02
N VAL A 166 4.47 5.80 0.19
CA VAL A 166 3.03 5.64 0.45
C VAL A 166 2.72 5.10 1.85
N SER A 167 3.69 5.22 2.79
CA SER A 167 3.38 5.04 4.21
C SER A 167 2.26 6.00 4.61
N VAL A 168 1.33 5.56 5.45
CA VAL A 168 0.11 6.34 5.77
C VAL A 168 0.40 7.75 6.29
N GLU A 169 1.48 7.94 7.02
CA GLU A 169 1.91 9.25 7.51
C GLU A 169 2.32 10.21 6.38
N ALA A 170 2.84 9.67 5.29
CA ALA A 170 3.27 10.46 4.13
C ALA A 170 2.11 10.87 3.21
N ILE A 171 0.97 10.18 3.29
CA ILE A 171 -0.20 10.36 2.42
C ILE A 171 -1.47 10.71 3.20
N ASP A 172 -1.33 11.34 4.36
CA ASP A 172 -2.43 11.83 5.20
C ASP A 172 -3.48 10.75 5.54
N TYR A 173 -3.02 9.53 5.82
CA TYR A 173 -3.84 8.37 6.21
C TYR A 173 -4.93 7.99 5.20
N LYS A 174 -4.68 8.26 3.92
CA LYS A 174 -5.55 7.92 2.79
C LYS A 174 -4.76 7.27 1.66
N PRO A 175 -5.21 6.15 1.06
CA PRO A 175 -4.61 5.65 -0.16
C PRO A 175 -4.54 6.72 -1.26
N ILE A 176 -3.44 6.75 -1.97
CA ILE A 176 -3.20 7.68 -3.06
C ILE A 176 -3.40 6.98 -4.42
N SER A 177 -4.06 7.65 -5.37
CA SER A 177 -4.27 7.08 -6.70
C SER A 177 -3.02 7.19 -7.58
N TYR A 178 -2.93 6.33 -8.61
CA TYR A 178 -1.89 6.42 -9.64
C TYR A 178 -1.83 7.81 -10.29
N CYS A 179 -2.98 8.37 -10.62
CA CYS A 179 -3.06 9.70 -11.24
C CYS A 179 -2.54 10.81 -10.31
N GLU A 180 -2.84 10.71 -9.01
CA GLU A 180 -2.36 11.69 -8.03
C GLU A 180 -0.84 11.57 -7.82
N ILE A 181 -0.28 10.37 -7.80
CA ILE A 181 1.18 10.17 -7.78
C ILE A 181 1.81 10.84 -8.99
N GLY A 182 1.27 10.62 -10.19
CA GLY A 182 1.76 11.24 -11.42
C GLY A 182 1.78 12.77 -11.32
N SER A 183 0.70 13.39 -10.86
CA SER A 183 0.61 14.85 -10.70
C SER A 183 1.62 15.40 -9.69
N ARG A 184 1.89 14.68 -8.60
CA ARG A 184 2.88 15.12 -7.60
C ARG A 184 4.31 15.02 -8.12
N ILE A 185 4.60 14.01 -8.96
CA ILE A 185 5.92 13.84 -9.60
C ILE A 185 6.16 14.94 -10.62
N ASP A 186 5.19 15.23 -11.47
CA ASP A 186 5.31 16.24 -12.53
C ASP A 186 5.46 17.66 -11.96
N TYR A 187 4.89 17.93 -10.78
CA TYR A 187 5.04 19.23 -10.11
C TYR A 187 6.46 19.48 -9.59
N HIS A 188 7.26 18.43 -9.35
CA HIS A 188 8.62 18.51 -8.82
C HIS A 188 9.72 18.34 -9.91
N MET A 189 9.37 18.20 -11.18
CA MET A 189 10.31 18.22 -12.31
C MET A 189 10.47 19.61 -12.89
#